data_9ca03c23b52328d18307418e2264cf1a
#
_entry.id   9ca03c23b52328d18307418e2264cf1a
#
_cell.length_a   1.000
_cell.length_b   1.000
_cell.length_c   1.000
_cell.angle_alpha   90.00
_cell.angle_beta   90.00
_cell.angle_gamma   90.00
#
_symmetry.space_group_name_H-M   'P 1'
#
loop_
_entity.id
_entity.type
_entity.pdbx_description
1 polymer ?
#
loop_
_entity_poly.entity_id
_entity_poly.type
_entity_poly.pdbx_seq_one_letter_code
_entity_poly.pdbx_strand_id
1 'polypeptide(L)'
;MKEDNKILNLTFDFSIQIIGLYKILIQHNEYVISKQLLRSATSIGANVEEANAAQTKKDFIAKMSIASKEARETKYWLRPLDKSQFVKQDYSSYLTSIEHIINILTKIVKTSQESMLNDK
;
A
#
# COMPACT_ATOMS: atom_id res chain seq x y z
N MET A 1 13.02 11.06 -8.71
CA MET A 1 12.64 10.58 -10.04
C MET A 1 11.12 10.61 -10.18
N LYS A 2 10.64 10.65 -11.42
CA LYS A 2 9.20 10.76 -11.68
C LYS A 2 8.39 9.62 -11.08
N GLU A 3 8.89 8.37 -11.16
CA GLU A 3 8.20 7.21 -10.62
C GLU A 3 8.13 7.26 -9.10
N ASP A 4 9.18 7.72 -8.44
CA ASP A 4 9.21 7.83 -6.97
C ASP A 4 8.21 8.87 -6.48
N ASN A 5 8.08 10.00 -7.18
CA ASN A 5 7.09 11.02 -6.86
C ASN A 5 5.67 10.52 -7.11
N LYS A 6 5.49 9.76 -8.20
CA LYS A 6 4.19 9.18 -8.51
C LYS A 6 3.74 8.22 -7.42
N ILE A 7 4.62 7.33 -6.96
CA ILE A 7 4.26 6.36 -5.91
C ILE A 7 4.01 7.05 -4.57
N LEU A 8 4.74 8.12 -4.26
CA LEU A 8 4.47 8.94 -3.07
C LEU A 8 3.05 9.45 -3.07
N ASN A 9 2.62 10.06 -4.18
CA ASN A 9 1.28 10.63 -4.30
C ASN A 9 0.21 9.55 -4.28
N LEU A 10 0.42 8.46 -5.02
CA LEU A 10 -0.55 7.35 -5.09
C LEU A 10 -0.78 6.73 -3.72
N THR A 11 0.28 6.48 -2.96
CA THR A 11 0.17 5.83 -1.66
C THR A 11 -0.40 6.75 -0.60
N PHE A 12 -0.10 8.05 -0.68
CA PHE A 12 -0.71 9.03 0.21
C PHE A 12 -2.22 9.13 -0.07
N ASP A 13 -2.60 9.29 -1.34
CA ASP A 13 -4.00 9.40 -1.73
C ASP A 13 -4.78 8.13 -1.36
N PHE A 14 -4.15 6.96 -1.53
CA PHE A 14 -4.76 5.70 -1.14
C PHE A 14 -5.00 5.63 0.37
N SER A 15 -4.07 6.13 1.19
CA SER A 15 -4.27 6.22 2.65
C SER A 15 -5.52 7.04 2.98
N ILE A 16 -5.72 8.16 2.29
CA ILE A 16 -6.91 9.01 2.50
C ILE A 16 -8.18 8.25 2.12
N GLN A 17 -8.16 7.53 0.99
CA GLN A 17 -9.31 6.72 0.56
C GLN A 17 -9.66 5.66 1.59
N ILE A 18 -8.65 4.97 2.13
CA ILE A 18 -8.88 3.92 3.12
C ILE A 18 -9.36 4.49 4.45
N ILE A 19 -8.90 5.67 4.84
CA ILE A 19 -9.45 6.35 6.04
C ILE A 19 -10.96 6.59 5.85
N GLY A 20 -11.37 6.99 4.65
CA GLY A 20 -12.79 7.15 4.32
C GLY A 20 -13.56 5.85 4.43
N LEU A 21 -13.01 4.77 3.88
CA LEU A 21 -13.62 3.44 3.99
C LEU A 21 -13.68 2.98 5.44
N TYR A 22 -12.62 3.21 6.20
CA TYR A 22 -12.55 2.87 7.63
C TYR A 22 -13.73 3.51 8.39
N LYS A 23 -14.02 4.79 8.13
CA LYS A 23 -15.15 5.48 8.78
C LYS A 23 -16.47 4.78 8.48
N ILE A 24 -16.66 4.37 7.22
CA ILE A 24 -17.88 3.64 6.83
C ILE A 24 -17.98 2.31 7.57
N LEU A 25 -16.86 1.57 7.61
CA LEU A 25 -16.85 0.25 8.24
C LEU A 25 -17.18 0.31 9.73
N ILE A 26 -16.56 1.25 10.46
CA ILE A 26 -16.84 1.37 11.91
C ILE A 26 -18.27 1.86 12.19
N GLN A 27 -18.84 2.68 11.31
CA GLN A 27 -20.23 3.11 11.43
C GLN A 27 -21.19 1.92 11.29
N HIS A 28 -20.75 0.86 10.60
CA HIS A 28 -21.52 -0.38 10.43
C HIS A 28 -21.03 -1.50 11.36
N ASN A 29 -20.33 -1.12 12.43
CA ASN A 29 -19.90 -2.02 13.51
C ASN A 29 -18.88 -3.06 13.08
N GLU A 30 -18.11 -2.80 12.01
CA GLU A 30 -16.99 -3.64 11.64
C GLU A 30 -15.72 -3.00 12.25
N TYR A 31 -15.18 -3.60 13.32
CA TYR A 31 -14.06 -3.02 14.08
C TYR A 31 -12.76 -3.81 13.98
N VAL A 32 -12.80 -5.03 13.45
CA VAL A 32 -11.63 -5.92 13.46
C VAL A 32 -10.86 -5.84 12.16
N ILE A 33 -11.50 -6.16 11.04
CA ILE A 33 -10.86 -6.11 9.72
C ILE A 33 -10.52 -4.66 9.36
N SER A 34 -11.44 -3.73 9.67
CA SER A 34 -11.23 -2.31 9.38
C SER A 34 -9.95 -1.78 10.02
N LYS A 35 -9.65 -2.18 11.25
CA LYS A 35 -8.45 -1.76 11.96
C LYS A 35 -7.18 -2.28 11.28
N GLN A 36 -7.18 -3.55 10.88
CA GLN A 36 -6.05 -4.15 10.17
C GLN A 36 -5.85 -3.52 8.79
N LEU A 37 -6.95 -3.26 8.10
CA LEU A 37 -6.92 -2.59 6.80
C LEU A 37 -6.31 -1.18 6.93
N LEU A 38 -6.77 -0.40 7.89
CA LEU A 38 -6.27 0.95 8.10
C LEU A 38 -4.77 0.93 8.40
N ARG A 39 -4.34 0.04 9.30
CA ARG A 39 -2.93 -0.10 9.68
C ARG A 39 -2.07 -0.43 8.46
N SER A 40 -2.41 -1.47 7.72
CA SER A 40 -1.59 -1.89 6.58
C SER A 40 -1.59 -0.85 5.46
N ALA A 41 -2.74 -0.26 5.16
CA ALA A 41 -2.85 0.72 4.08
C ALA A 41 -2.04 1.99 4.38
N THR A 42 -2.09 2.50 5.61
CA THR A 42 -1.32 3.70 5.98
C THR A 42 0.17 3.38 6.09
N SER A 43 0.53 2.14 6.42
CA SER A 43 1.93 1.70 6.45
C SER A 43 2.58 1.71 5.07
N ILE A 44 1.81 1.51 3.99
CA ILE A 44 2.35 1.58 2.63
C ILE A 44 2.99 2.94 2.40
N GLY A 45 2.19 4.00 2.55
CA GLY A 45 2.65 5.36 2.31
C GLY A 45 3.76 5.79 3.26
N ALA A 46 3.66 5.39 4.54
CA ALA A 46 4.70 5.72 5.53
C ALA A 46 6.05 5.14 5.11
N ASN A 47 6.08 3.89 4.64
CA ASN A 47 7.33 3.27 4.21
C ASN A 47 7.85 3.85 2.89
N VAL A 48 6.97 4.23 1.97
CA VAL A 48 7.37 4.91 0.74
C VAL A 48 8.02 6.27 1.08
N GLU A 49 7.45 7.02 2.02
CA GLU A 49 8.03 8.29 2.48
C GLU A 49 9.43 8.07 3.07
N GLU A 50 9.59 7.06 3.91
CA GLU A 50 10.89 6.73 4.51
C GLU A 50 11.90 6.29 3.46
N ALA A 51 11.46 5.52 2.47
CA ALA A 51 12.31 5.10 1.36
C ALA A 51 12.82 6.32 0.57
N ASN A 52 11.94 7.28 0.32
CA ASN A 52 12.30 8.49 -0.41
C ASN A 52 13.37 9.31 0.33
N ALA A 53 13.43 9.20 1.65
CA ALA A 53 14.41 9.89 2.49
C ALA A 53 15.65 9.03 2.79
N ALA A 54 15.72 7.81 2.25
CA ALA A 54 16.81 6.88 2.54
C ALA A 54 18.14 7.40 2.00
N GLN A 55 19.21 7.22 2.78
CA GLN A 55 20.55 7.69 2.43
C GLN A 55 21.34 6.67 1.61
N THR A 56 20.91 5.41 1.62
CA THR A 56 21.59 4.35 0.87
C THR A 56 20.58 3.59 0.00
N LYS A 57 21.09 3.02 -1.10
CA LYS A 57 20.25 2.17 -1.97
C LYS A 57 19.72 0.96 -1.20
N LYS A 58 20.53 0.37 -0.34
CA LYS A 58 20.15 -0.77 0.48
C LYS A 58 18.95 -0.42 1.37
N ASP A 59 18.98 0.73 2.04
CA ASP A 59 17.88 1.18 2.89
C ASP A 59 16.64 1.50 2.07
N PHE A 60 16.80 2.14 0.91
CA PHE A 60 15.71 2.40 -0.02
C PHE A 60 14.98 1.10 -0.39
N ILE A 61 15.74 0.08 -0.79
CA ILE A 61 15.19 -1.23 -1.17
C ILE A 61 14.46 -1.86 0.02
N ALA A 62 15.05 -1.79 1.22
CA ALA A 62 14.44 -2.35 2.42
C ALA A 62 13.08 -1.73 2.70
N LYS A 63 12.99 -0.40 2.64
CA LYS A 63 11.74 0.32 2.91
C LYS A 63 10.69 0.08 1.82
N MET A 64 11.09 0.06 0.56
CA MET A 64 10.17 -0.23 -0.55
C MET A 64 9.68 -1.67 -0.49
N SER A 65 10.51 -2.61 -0.04
CA SER A 65 10.12 -4.01 0.14
C SER A 65 9.06 -4.14 1.24
N ILE A 66 9.21 -3.40 2.33
CA ILE A 66 8.20 -3.37 3.40
C ILE A 66 6.89 -2.78 2.86
N ALA A 67 6.96 -1.69 2.12
CA ALA A 67 5.78 -1.08 1.49
C ALA A 67 5.05 -2.09 0.59
N SER A 68 5.78 -2.84 -0.22
CA SER A 68 5.22 -3.87 -1.11
C SER A 68 4.51 -4.97 -0.32
N LYS A 69 5.11 -5.40 0.78
CA LYS A 69 4.53 -6.40 1.68
C LYS A 69 3.24 -5.89 2.33
N GLU A 70 3.24 -4.66 2.80
CA GLU A 70 2.05 -4.03 3.39
C GLU A 70 0.93 -3.84 2.36
N ALA A 71 1.29 -3.56 1.11
CA ALA A 71 0.30 -3.44 0.03
C ALA A 71 -0.40 -4.79 -0.22
N ARG A 72 0.35 -5.89 -0.19
CA ARG A 72 -0.22 -7.24 -0.35
C ARG A 72 -1.13 -7.59 0.81
N GLU A 73 -0.76 -7.22 2.03
CA GLU A 73 -1.62 -7.41 3.21
C GLU A 73 -2.91 -6.59 3.07
N THR A 74 -2.81 -5.35 2.59
CA THR A 74 -3.96 -4.48 2.37
C THR A 74 -4.94 -5.12 1.37
N LYS A 75 -4.42 -5.66 0.28
CA LYS A 75 -5.25 -6.39 -0.70
C LYS A 75 -5.95 -7.57 -0.03
N TYR A 76 -5.23 -8.29 0.84
CA TYR A 76 -5.82 -9.41 1.55
C TYR A 76 -7.04 -8.98 2.38
N TRP A 77 -6.93 -7.89 3.14
CA TRP A 77 -8.05 -7.44 3.97
C TRP A 77 -9.24 -6.94 3.16
N LEU A 78 -8.99 -6.32 2.00
CA LEU A 78 -10.05 -5.86 1.11
C LEU A 78 -10.86 -7.02 0.52
N ARG A 79 -10.23 -8.16 0.26
CA ARG A 79 -10.87 -9.30 -0.38
C ARG A 79 -11.99 -9.92 0.47
N PRO A 80 -11.75 -10.28 1.75
CA PRO A 80 -12.86 -10.81 2.57
C PRO A 80 -13.95 -9.78 2.83
N LEU A 81 -13.64 -8.50 2.90
CA LEU A 81 -14.67 -7.46 3.00
C LEU A 81 -15.57 -7.46 1.76
N ASP A 82 -14.94 -7.53 0.58
CA ASP A 82 -15.65 -7.56 -0.69
C ASP A 82 -16.49 -8.82 -0.84
N LYS A 83 -15.92 -9.97 -0.61
CA LYS A 83 -16.57 -11.25 -0.84
C LYS A 83 -17.67 -11.54 0.16
N SER A 84 -17.45 -11.21 1.44
CA SER A 84 -18.44 -11.45 2.49
C SER A 84 -19.58 -10.45 2.46
N GLN A 85 -19.33 -9.24 1.96
CA GLN A 85 -20.27 -8.13 2.04
C GLN A 85 -20.84 -7.94 3.45
N PHE A 86 -20.02 -8.25 4.46
CA PHE A 86 -20.38 -8.05 5.86
C PHE A 86 -20.83 -6.59 6.08
N VAL A 87 -20.13 -5.65 5.49
CA VAL A 87 -20.62 -4.30 5.29
C VAL A 87 -20.86 -4.15 3.79
N LYS A 88 -22.11 -3.91 3.41
CA LYS A 88 -22.48 -3.77 1.99
C LYS A 88 -21.85 -2.51 1.41
N GLN A 89 -20.95 -2.70 0.45
CA GLN A 89 -20.17 -1.62 -0.11
C GLN A 89 -19.59 -2.07 -1.45
N ASP A 90 -19.36 -1.12 -2.35
CA ASP A 90 -18.61 -1.39 -3.56
C ASP A 90 -17.13 -1.20 -3.26
N TYR A 91 -16.38 -2.29 -3.25
CA TYR A 91 -14.94 -2.29 -2.95
C TYR A 91 -14.06 -2.23 -4.20
N SER A 92 -14.65 -2.15 -5.39
CA SER A 92 -13.91 -2.29 -6.65
C SER A 92 -12.83 -1.22 -6.85
N SER A 93 -13.12 0.03 -6.50
CA SER A 93 -12.14 1.11 -6.67
C SER A 93 -10.91 0.92 -5.78
N TYR A 94 -11.11 0.44 -4.55
CA TYR A 94 -10.00 0.17 -3.63
C TYR A 94 -9.16 -1.00 -4.12
N LEU A 95 -9.81 -2.04 -4.63
CA LEU A 95 -9.12 -3.23 -5.17
C LEU A 95 -8.31 -2.88 -6.41
N THR A 96 -8.86 -2.04 -7.30
CA THR A 96 -8.14 -1.57 -8.48
C THR A 96 -6.92 -0.75 -8.08
N SER A 97 -7.09 0.17 -7.14
CA SER A 97 -6.00 1.04 -6.68
C SER A 97 -4.88 0.25 -6.01
N ILE A 98 -5.22 -0.69 -5.13
CA ILE A 98 -4.19 -1.48 -4.45
C ILE A 98 -3.42 -2.36 -5.42
N GLU A 99 -4.09 -2.93 -6.42
CA GLU A 99 -3.42 -3.74 -7.43
C GLU A 99 -2.41 -2.91 -8.22
N HIS A 100 -2.80 -1.69 -8.59
CA HIS A 100 -1.91 -0.75 -9.28
C HIS A 100 -0.67 -0.41 -8.41
N ILE A 101 -0.90 -0.14 -7.13
CA ILE A 101 0.19 0.15 -6.18
C ILE A 101 1.14 -1.04 -6.04
N ILE A 102 0.59 -2.26 -5.90
CA ILE A 102 1.40 -3.48 -5.80
C ILE A 102 2.30 -3.61 -7.03
N ASN A 103 1.74 -3.41 -8.22
CA ASN A 103 2.49 -3.55 -9.46
C ASN A 103 3.65 -2.54 -9.54
N ILE A 104 3.41 -1.29 -9.17
CA ILE A 104 4.45 -0.26 -9.17
C ILE A 104 5.54 -0.58 -8.15
N LEU A 105 5.16 -0.93 -6.92
CA LEU A 105 6.12 -1.25 -5.86
C LEU A 105 6.97 -2.46 -6.22
N THR A 106 6.35 -3.50 -6.77
CA THR A 106 7.06 -4.70 -7.21
C THR A 106 8.12 -4.35 -8.25
N LYS A 107 7.76 -3.51 -9.21
CA LYS A 107 8.70 -3.06 -10.26
C LYS A 107 9.84 -2.24 -9.67
N ILE A 108 9.54 -1.31 -8.76
CA ILE A 108 10.56 -0.47 -8.12
C ILE A 108 11.56 -1.33 -7.37
N VAL A 109 11.10 -2.29 -6.56
CA VAL A 109 11.97 -3.18 -5.79
C VAL A 109 12.85 -4.00 -6.72
N LYS A 110 12.25 -4.61 -7.75
CA LYS A 110 12.99 -5.43 -8.70
C LYS A 110 14.06 -4.64 -9.42
N THR A 111 13.70 -3.48 -9.96
CA THR A 111 14.62 -2.60 -10.70
C THR A 111 15.76 -2.13 -9.79
N SER A 112 15.45 -1.76 -8.56
CA SER A 112 16.45 -1.29 -7.60
C SER A 112 17.42 -2.40 -7.19
N GLN A 113 16.93 -3.62 -7.02
CA GLN A 113 17.77 -4.78 -6.70
C GLN A 113 18.71 -5.11 -7.87
N GLU A 114 18.20 -5.08 -9.09
CA GLU A 114 19.02 -5.30 -10.29
C GLU A 114 20.12 -4.23 -10.43
N SER A 115 19.76 -2.97 -10.22
CA SER A 115 20.70 -1.86 -10.23
C SER A 115 21.78 -2.03 -9.18
N MET A 116 21.42 -2.49 -7.98
CA MET A 116 22.38 -2.72 -6.90
C MET A 116 23.37 -3.83 -7.23
N LEU A 117 22.90 -4.90 -7.89
CA LEU A 117 23.76 -5.98 -8.33
C LEU A 117 24.76 -5.51 -9.41
N ASN A 118 24.30 -4.65 -10.31
CA ASN A 118 25.14 -4.13 -11.41
C ASN A 118 26.19 -3.12 -10.92
N ASP A 119 25.98 -2.52 -9.76
CA ASP A 119 26.91 -1.55 -9.17
C ASP A 119 28.12 -2.22 -8.51
N LYS A 120 28.14 -3.54 -8.45
CA LYS A 120 29.32 -4.29 -7.96
C LYS A 120 30.31 -4.56 -9.11
#